data_faa018752a32f102f720d4459bf54b28
#
_entry.id   faa018752a32f102f720d4459bf54b28
#
_cell.length_a   1.000
_cell.length_b   1.000
_cell.length_c   1.000
_cell.angle_alpha   90.00
_cell.angle_beta   90.00
_cell.angle_gamma   90.00
#
_symmetry.space_group_name_H-M   'P 1'
#
loop_
_entity.id
_entity.type
_entity.pdbx_description
1 polymer ?
#
loop_
_entity_poly.entity_id
_entity_poly.type
_entity_poly.pdbx_seq_one_letter_code
_entity_poly.pdbx_strand_id
1 'polypeptide(L)'
;MEVLDSVLGDSYARDAGCALGAAVAAYLWVKLFDLLASKDVLERKLSRKVIHTTSGPFFMLTWPLFGAAPYSQLFAALVPTVQAVRLFSIGSGLIKNENAVKAVSREGDKSELLGGPFIYTLVLLIVTALFWRNSPAGIAALCLMCGGDGLADIVGRRLGQANPLPWNNSKSFAGSA
;
A
#
# COMPACT_ATOMS: atom_id res chain seq x y z
N MET A 1 2.34 28.07 -6.31
CA MET A 1 1.71 27.08 -7.20
C MET A 1 1.97 27.46 -8.66
N GLU A 2 1.73 28.73 -9.06
CA GLU A 2 2.05 29.24 -10.40
C GLU A 2 3.55 29.11 -10.79
N VAL A 3 4.45 29.33 -9.86
CA VAL A 3 5.90 29.19 -10.10
C VAL A 3 6.28 27.72 -10.40
N LEU A 4 5.62 26.76 -9.75
CA LEU A 4 5.85 25.33 -10.04
C LEU A 4 5.28 24.95 -11.41
N ASP A 5 4.13 25.49 -11.78
CA ASP A 5 3.52 25.28 -13.11
C ASP A 5 4.38 25.86 -14.22
N SER A 6 5.03 27.00 -13.98
CA SER A 6 5.98 27.60 -14.94
C SER A 6 7.31 26.83 -15.07
N VAL A 7 7.75 26.16 -14.01
CA VAL A 7 9.02 25.40 -13.99
C VAL A 7 8.84 23.96 -14.54
N LEU A 8 7.65 23.35 -14.33
CA LEU A 8 7.40 21.96 -14.75
C LEU A 8 6.63 21.84 -16.08
N GLY A 9 6.31 22.95 -16.72
CA GLY A 9 5.56 22.94 -17.98
C GLY A 9 4.11 22.52 -17.82
N ASP A 10 3.56 21.91 -18.86
CA ASP A 10 2.16 21.48 -18.92
C ASP A 10 1.73 20.68 -17.68
N SER A 11 0.53 20.94 -17.18
CA SER A 11 -0.08 20.25 -16.03
C SER A 11 -0.05 18.70 -16.18
N TYR A 12 -0.16 18.21 -17.41
CA TYR A 12 -0.03 16.78 -17.72
C TYR A 12 1.38 16.23 -17.49
N ALA A 13 2.41 16.98 -17.90
CA ALA A 13 3.80 16.56 -17.73
C ALA A 13 4.16 16.49 -16.23
N ARG A 14 3.67 17.43 -15.44
CA ARG A 14 3.82 17.42 -13.98
C ARG A 14 3.16 16.18 -13.37
N ASP A 15 1.90 15.91 -13.70
CA ASP A 15 1.14 14.81 -13.12
C ASP A 15 1.72 13.44 -13.54
N ALA A 16 2.20 13.33 -14.79
CA ALA A 16 2.93 12.16 -15.25
C ALA A 16 4.25 11.97 -14.50
N GLY A 17 5.01 13.05 -14.29
CA GLY A 17 6.23 13.05 -13.49
C GLY A 17 5.97 12.66 -12.03
N CYS A 18 4.91 13.19 -11.42
CA CYS A 18 4.49 12.83 -10.07
C CYS A 18 4.09 11.35 -9.97
N ALA A 19 3.34 10.82 -10.94
CA ALA A 19 2.96 9.42 -10.98
C ALA A 19 4.18 8.49 -11.09
N LEU A 20 5.12 8.82 -11.98
CA LEU A 20 6.39 8.10 -12.11
C LEU A 20 7.21 8.18 -10.83
N GLY A 21 7.37 9.37 -10.25
CA GLY A 21 8.08 9.57 -8.99
C GLY A 21 7.46 8.77 -7.83
N ALA A 22 6.13 8.81 -7.71
CA ALA A 22 5.41 8.02 -6.71
C ALA A 22 5.58 6.50 -6.90
N ALA A 23 5.54 6.03 -8.15
CA ALA A 23 5.77 4.61 -8.47
C ALA A 23 7.20 4.18 -8.11
N VAL A 24 8.21 4.99 -8.46
CA VAL A 24 9.61 4.73 -8.10
C VAL A 24 9.80 4.75 -6.59
N ALA A 25 9.24 5.74 -5.90
CA ALA A 25 9.32 5.84 -4.45
C ALA A 25 8.67 4.64 -3.76
N ALA A 26 7.49 4.21 -4.21
CA ALA A 26 6.83 3.01 -3.69
C ALA A 26 7.66 1.74 -3.94
N TYR A 27 8.26 1.61 -5.12
CA TYR A 27 9.15 0.48 -5.44
C TYR A 27 10.38 0.46 -4.53
N LEU A 28 11.04 1.61 -4.36
CA LEU A 28 12.21 1.73 -3.48
C LEU A 28 11.86 1.45 -2.02
N TRP A 29 10.68 1.88 -1.57
CA TRP A 29 10.17 1.60 -0.23
C TRP A 29 10.05 0.10 0.03
N VAL A 30 9.38 -0.63 -0.87
CA VAL A 30 9.26 -2.09 -0.77
C VAL A 30 10.63 -2.76 -0.83
N LYS A 31 11.51 -2.32 -1.74
CA LYS A 31 12.87 -2.86 -1.89
C LYS A 31 13.73 -2.65 -0.64
N LEU A 32 13.60 -1.51 0.02
CA LEU A 32 14.31 -1.23 1.28
C LEU A 32 13.97 -2.28 2.35
N PHE A 33 12.68 -2.52 2.57
CA PHE A 33 12.25 -3.49 3.58
C PHE A 33 12.53 -4.94 3.18
N ASP A 34 12.48 -5.27 1.90
CA ASP A 34 12.90 -6.58 1.39
C ASP A 34 14.40 -6.81 1.62
N LEU A 35 15.23 -5.78 1.38
CA LEU A 35 16.67 -5.81 1.66
C LEU A 35 16.96 -5.97 3.15
N LEU A 36 16.26 -5.23 4.02
CA LEU A 36 16.42 -5.36 5.48
C LEU A 36 16.04 -6.77 5.95
N ALA A 37 15.00 -7.36 5.38
CA ALA A 37 14.58 -8.72 5.70
C ALA A 37 15.53 -9.78 5.13
N SER A 38 16.15 -9.53 3.97
CA SER A 38 17.12 -10.46 3.37
C SER A 38 18.48 -10.48 4.09
N LYS A 39 18.79 -9.40 4.80
CA LYS A 39 20.01 -9.27 5.64
C LYS A 39 19.77 -9.65 7.10
N ASP A 40 18.62 -10.24 7.43
CA ASP A 40 18.22 -10.61 8.79
C ASP A 40 18.23 -9.45 9.82
N VAL A 41 18.21 -8.19 9.32
CA VAL A 41 18.07 -6.99 10.17
C VAL A 41 16.63 -6.85 10.68
N LEU A 42 15.67 -7.29 9.88
CA LEU A 42 14.25 -7.23 10.18
C LEU A 42 13.60 -8.58 9.89
N GLU A 43 12.81 -9.09 10.83
CA GLU A 43 12.03 -10.31 10.60
C GLU A 43 11.12 -10.15 9.37
N ARG A 44 11.14 -11.11 8.44
CA ARG A 44 10.36 -11.05 7.19
C ARG A 44 8.87 -10.81 7.43
N LYS A 45 8.32 -11.37 8.50
CA LYS A 45 6.92 -11.19 8.89
C LYS A 45 6.63 -9.75 9.31
N LEU A 46 7.54 -9.13 10.06
CA LEU A 46 7.45 -7.74 10.47
C LEU A 46 7.66 -6.80 9.27
N SER A 47 8.62 -7.08 8.38
CA SER A 47 8.86 -6.33 7.15
C SER A 47 7.57 -6.20 6.31
N ARG A 48 6.88 -7.31 6.03
CA ARG A 48 5.60 -7.29 5.30
C ARG A 48 4.53 -6.45 6.00
N LYS A 49 4.45 -6.52 7.32
CA LYS A 49 3.51 -5.72 8.10
C LYS A 49 3.80 -4.24 8.02
N VAL A 50 5.07 -3.85 8.14
CA VAL A 50 5.49 -2.46 8.00
C VAL A 50 5.17 -1.96 6.59
N ILE A 51 5.49 -2.71 5.54
CA ILE A 51 5.13 -2.36 4.16
C ILE A 51 3.61 -2.15 4.05
N HIS A 52 2.79 -3.10 4.52
CA HIS A 52 1.34 -3.01 4.45
C HIS A 52 0.79 -1.77 5.16
N THR A 53 1.27 -1.50 6.38
CA THR A 53 0.81 -0.38 7.21
C THR A 53 1.24 0.98 6.65
N THR A 54 2.43 1.06 6.05
CA THR A 54 3.04 2.34 5.66
C THR A 54 2.87 2.69 4.18
N SER A 55 2.66 1.71 3.29
CA SER A 55 2.58 1.98 1.83
C SER A 55 1.41 2.90 1.46
N GLY A 56 0.23 2.73 2.06
CA GLY A 56 -0.91 3.59 1.81
C GLY A 56 -0.68 5.04 2.28
N PRO A 57 -0.34 5.27 3.56
CA PRO A 57 0.03 6.61 4.04
C PRO A 57 1.17 7.23 3.24
N PHE A 58 2.21 6.47 2.91
CA PHE A 58 3.32 6.95 2.09
C PHE A 58 2.87 7.40 0.69
N PHE A 59 1.99 6.62 0.06
CA PHE A 59 1.39 7.00 -1.22
C PHE A 59 0.49 8.24 -1.08
N MET A 60 -0.34 8.33 -0.03
CA MET A 60 -1.18 9.50 0.22
C MET A 60 -0.37 10.80 0.41
N LEU A 61 0.82 10.73 0.99
CA LEU A 61 1.74 11.86 1.11
C LEU A 61 2.21 12.41 -0.25
N THR A 62 2.11 11.64 -1.33
CA THR A 62 2.42 12.13 -2.68
C THR A 62 1.26 12.90 -3.31
N TRP A 63 0.01 12.78 -2.82
CA TRP A 63 -1.17 13.39 -3.43
C TRP A 63 -1.12 14.92 -3.55
N PRO A 64 -0.55 15.67 -2.58
CA PRO A 64 -0.39 17.12 -2.72
C PRO A 64 0.51 17.57 -3.87
N LEU A 65 1.38 16.69 -4.39
CA LEU A 65 2.29 16.99 -5.49
C LEU A 65 1.57 17.05 -6.84
N PHE A 66 0.44 16.32 -6.97
CA PHE A 66 -0.38 16.32 -8.19
C PHE A 66 -1.16 17.63 -8.35
N GLY A 67 -1.52 17.94 -9.58
CA GLY A 67 -2.27 19.12 -9.93
C GLY A 67 -3.69 19.20 -9.32
N ALA A 68 -4.35 20.31 -9.55
CA ALA A 68 -5.74 20.53 -9.14
C ALA A 68 -6.76 20.16 -10.24
N ALA A 69 -6.29 19.76 -11.42
CA ALA A 69 -7.16 19.40 -12.53
C ALA A 69 -7.95 18.11 -12.25
N PRO A 70 -9.17 17.96 -12.80
CA PRO A 70 -10.00 16.77 -12.56
C PRO A 70 -9.33 15.44 -12.98
N TYR A 71 -8.44 15.49 -13.95
CA TYR A 71 -7.71 14.31 -14.42
C TYR A 71 -6.47 13.94 -13.56
N SER A 72 -6.02 14.84 -12.67
CA SER A 72 -4.83 14.57 -11.84
C SER A 72 -5.00 13.33 -10.96
N GLN A 73 -6.20 13.06 -10.48
CA GLN A 73 -6.53 11.84 -9.73
C GLN A 73 -6.33 10.56 -10.57
N LEU A 74 -6.54 10.62 -11.88
CA LEU A 74 -6.35 9.46 -12.77
C LEU A 74 -4.87 9.16 -12.94
N PHE A 75 -3.99 10.18 -13.03
CA PHE A 75 -2.55 9.98 -13.03
C PHE A 75 -2.07 9.35 -11.73
N ALA A 76 -2.57 9.81 -10.59
CA ALA A 76 -2.25 9.18 -9.31
C ALA A 76 -2.75 7.73 -9.24
N ALA A 77 -3.93 7.44 -9.76
CA ALA A 77 -4.52 6.10 -9.81
C ALA A 77 -3.73 5.11 -10.70
N LEU A 78 -2.90 5.60 -11.63
CA LEU A 78 -2.01 4.72 -12.41
C LEU A 78 -1.04 3.94 -11.51
N VAL A 79 -0.59 4.51 -10.40
CA VAL A 79 0.35 3.85 -9.48
C VAL A 79 -0.24 2.56 -8.91
N PRO A 80 -1.39 2.58 -8.20
CA PRO A 80 -2.03 1.36 -7.74
C PRO A 80 -2.55 0.48 -8.89
N THR A 81 -2.91 1.04 -10.07
CA THR A 81 -3.31 0.24 -11.23
C THR A 81 -2.17 -0.66 -11.70
N VAL A 82 -0.98 -0.10 -11.93
CA VAL A 82 0.20 -0.87 -12.34
C VAL A 82 0.53 -1.95 -11.30
N GLN A 83 0.43 -1.63 -10.02
CA GLN A 83 0.66 -2.59 -8.95
C GLN A 83 -0.41 -3.69 -8.93
N ALA A 84 -1.69 -3.37 -9.14
CA ALA A 84 -2.76 -4.36 -9.23
C ALA A 84 -2.55 -5.32 -10.41
N VAL A 85 -2.25 -4.78 -11.59
CA VAL A 85 -1.93 -5.59 -12.78
C VAL A 85 -0.73 -6.51 -12.53
N ARG A 86 0.32 -5.99 -11.89
CA ARG A 86 1.50 -6.77 -11.53
C ARG A 86 1.16 -7.91 -10.56
N LEU A 87 0.43 -7.63 -9.49
CA LEU A 87 0.02 -8.66 -8.50
C LEU A 87 -0.87 -9.70 -9.15
N PHE A 88 -1.82 -9.28 -9.99
CA PHE A 88 -2.68 -10.18 -10.73
C PHE A 88 -1.88 -11.09 -11.67
N SER A 89 -0.95 -10.52 -12.46
CA SER A 89 -0.16 -11.27 -13.43
C SER A 89 0.76 -12.30 -12.77
N ILE A 90 1.33 -11.98 -11.60
CA ILE A 90 2.19 -12.93 -10.87
C ILE A 90 1.32 -13.95 -10.13
N GLY A 91 0.26 -13.52 -9.47
CA GLY A 91 -0.63 -14.38 -8.68
C GLY A 91 -1.38 -15.40 -9.53
N SER A 92 -1.82 -15.01 -10.73
CA SER A 92 -2.42 -15.93 -11.71
C SER A 92 -1.40 -16.86 -12.39
N GLY A 93 -0.10 -16.55 -12.29
CA GLY A 93 0.97 -17.33 -12.90
C GLY A 93 1.27 -16.97 -14.35
N LEU A 94 0.70 -15.87 -14.88
CA LEU A 94 1.05 -15.34 -16.21
C LEU A 94 2.52 -14.90 -16.26
N ILE A 95 3.04 -14.38 -15.16
CA ILE A 95 4.44 -13.98 -15.00
C ILE A 95 5.05 -14.74 -13.84
N LYS A 96 6.18 -15.38 -14.06
CA LYS A 96 6.96 -16.04 -13.01
C LYS A 96 7.90 -15.02 -12.36
N ASN A 97 7.70 -14.72 -11.07
CA ASN A 97 8.58 -13.84 -10.29
C ASN A 97 8.65 -14.33 -8.84
N GLU A 98 9.55 -15.28 -8.60
CA GLU A 98 9.73 -15.89 -7.28
C GLU A 98 10.12 -14.88 -6.20
N ASN A 99 10.90 -13.85 -6.54
CA ASN A 99 11.31 -12.82 -5.58
C ASN A 99 10.10 -12.01 -5.11
N ALA A 100 9.18 -11.65 -6.02
CA ALA A 100 7.95 -10.96 -5.65
C ALA A 100 7.03 -11.85 -4.81
N VAL A 101 6.94 -13.15 -5.14
CA VAL A 101 6.18 -14.10 -4.33
C VAL A 101 6.77 -14.19 -2.93
N LYS A 102 8.08 -14.40 -2.79
CA LYS A 102 8.76 -14.47 -1.47
C LYS A 102 8.61 -13.19 -0.64
N ALA A 103 8.60 -12.02 -1.29
CA ALA A 103 8.47 -10.73 -0.59
C ALA A 103 7.05 -10.49 -0.04
N VAL A 104 6.01 -10.99 -0.73
CA VAL A 104 4.60 -10.66 -0.43
C VAL A 104 3.85 -11.82 0.21
N SER A 105 4.08 -13.07 -0.21
CA SER A 105 3.38 -14.25 0.33
C SER A 105 3.83 -14.61 1.74
N ARG A 106 2.99 -15.37 2.46
CA ARG A 106 3.27 -15.88 3.81
C ARG A 106 3.94 -17.26 3.75
N GLU A 107 3.46 -18.10 2.87
CA GLU A 107 3.85 -19.52 2.73
C GLU A 107 4.64 -19.78 1.44
N GLY A 108 4.83 -18.76 0.61
CA GLY A 108 5.55 -18.87 -0.67
C GLY A 108 4.63 -19.25 -1.84
N ASP A 109 3.31 -19.27 -1.63
CA ASP A 109 2.37 -19.53 -2.71
C ASP A 109 2.02 -18.23 -3.45
N LYS A 110 2.10 -18.29 -4.79
CA LYS A 110 1.75 -17.17 -5.67
C LYS A 110 0.28 -16.76 -5.56
N SER A 111 -0.63 -17.70 -5.29
CA SER A 111 -2.07 -17.41 -5.16
C SER A 111 -2.39 -16.45 -4.01
N GLU A 112 -1.54 -16.39 -2.99
CA GLU A 112 -1.67 -15.44 -1.88
C GLU A 112 -1.61 -13.99 -2.35
N LEU A 113 -0.96 -13.70 -3.48
CA LEU A 113 -0.89 -12.36 -4.05
C LEU A 113 -2.25 -11.85 -4.52
N LEU A 114 -3.15 -12.77 -4.93
CA LEU A 114 -4.53 -12.45 -5.35
C LEU A 114 -5.48 -12.23 -4.15
N GLY A 115 -5.05 -12.55 -2.95
CA GLY A 115 -5.79 -12.32 -1.71
C GLY A 115 -5.58 -10.91 -1.16
N GLY A 116 -5.11 -10.83 0.09
CA GLY A 116 -4.91 -9.57 0.83
C GLY A 116 -4.16 -8.48 0.07
N PRO A 117 -2.99 -8.74 -0.52
CA PRO A 117 -2.22 -7.74 -1.24
C PRO A 117 -2.95 -7.15 -2.45
N PHE A 118 -3.65 -7.98 -3.22
CA PHE A 118 -4.42 -7.53 -4.37
C PHE A 118 -5.64 -6.70 -3.95
N ILE A 119 -6.41 -7.18 -2.97
CA ILE A 119 -7.57 -6.45 -2.42
C ILE A 119 -7.13 -5.10 -1.85
N TYR A 120 -6.03 -5.06 -1.09
CA TYR A 120 -5.44 -3.82 -0.59
C TYR A 120 -5.15 -2.82 -1.71
N THR A 121 -4.53 -3.29 -2.79
CA THR A 121 -4.20 -2.45 -3.94
C THR A 121 -5.44 -1.97 -4.70
N LEU A 122 -6.48 -2.82 -4.79
CA LEU A 122 -7.76 -2.42 -5.38
C LEU A 122 -8.46 -1.33 -4.55
N VAL A 123 -8.44 -1.41 -3.23
CA VAL A 123 -9.00 -0.37 -2.36
C VAL A 123 -8.24 0.94 -2.55
N LEU A 124 -6.89 0.90 -2.59
CA LEU A 124 -6.08 2.08 -2.93
C LEU A 124 -6.47 2.68 -4.27
N LEU A 125 -6.65 1.85 -5.30
CA LEU A 125 -7.05 2.27 -6.64
C LEU A 125 -8.42 2.95 -6.61
N ILE A 126 -9.42 2.30 -6.04
CA ILE A 126 -10.80 2.78 -5.99
C ILE A 126 -10.87 4.11 -5.22
N VAL A 127 -10.24 4.18 -4.05
CA VAL A 127 -10.25 5.40 -3.24
C VAL A 127 -9.53 6.55 -3.97
N THR A 128 -8.39 6.28 -4.60
CA THR A 128 -7.65 7.30 -5.35
C THR A 128 -8.46 7.78 -6.55
N ALA A 129 -9.11 6.88 -7.29
CA ALA A 129 -9.83 7.21 -8.51
C ALA A 129 -11.18 7.89 -8.26
N LEU A 130 -11.90 7.55 -7.16
CA LEU A 130 -13.26 8.01 -6.93
C LEU A 130 -13.38 9.04 -5.82
N PHE A 131 -12.58 8.95 -4.77
CA PHE A 131 -12.70 9.79 -3.59
C PHE A 131 -11.63 10.89 -3.54
N TRP A 132 -10.45 10.63 -4.07
CA TRP A 132 -9.32 11.56 -4.14
C TRP A 132 -9.02 12.24 -2.78
N ARG A 133 -8.14 13.23 -2.80
CA ARG A 133 -7.62 13.94 -1.60
C ARG A 133 -8.64 14.82 -0.88
N ASN A 134 -9.78 15.12 -1.51
CA ASN A 134 -10.80 16.02 -0.94
C ASN A 134 -11.90 15.27 -0.18
N SER A 135 -11.85 13.94 -0.13
CA SER A 135 -12.86 13.13 0.53
C SER A 135 -12.37 12.63 1.90
N PRO A 136 -12.90 13.14 3.01
CA PRO A 136 -12.58 12.59 4.34
C PRO A 136 -12.88 11.10 4.46
N ALA A 137 -13.96 10.63 3.81
CA ALA A 137 -14.33 9.22 3.82
C ALA A 137 -13.29 8.33 3.13
N GLY A 138 -12.74 8.77 1.98
CA GLY A 138 -11.68 8.05 1.28
C GLY A 138 -10.39 7.99 2.11
N ILE A 139 -10.00 9.12 2.70
CA ILE A 139 -8.82 9.19 3.57
C ILE A 139 -9.01 8.28 4.80
N ALA A 140 -10.17 8.35 5.46
CA ALA A 140 -10.48 7.49 6.61
C ALA A 140 -10.44 6.00 6.25
N ALA A 141 -11.02 5.60 5.10
CA ALA A 141 -10.99 4.22 4.63
C ALA A 141 -9.56 3.70 4.44
N LEU A 142 -8.67 4.51 3.83
CA LEU A 142 -7.26 4.15 3.67
C LEU A 142 -6.51 4.09 5.00
N CYS A 143 -6.74 5.05 5.89
CA CYS A 143 -6.12 5.06 7.21
C CYS A 143 -6.53 3.84 8.05
N LEU A 144 -7.81 3.47 8.02
CA LEU A 144 -8.33 2.29 8.72
C LEU A 144 -7.79 0.99 8.12
N MET A 145 -7.75 0.89 6.79
CA MET A 145 -7.22 -0.29 6.12
C MET A 145 -5.71 -0.46 6.38
N CYS A 146 -4.93 0.62 6.28
CA CYS A 146 -3.49 0.57 6.42
C CYS A 146 -3.05 0.55 7.88
N GLY A 147 -3.47 1.56 8.65
CA GLY A 147 -3.08 1.73 10.05
C GLY A 147 -3.86 0.83 10.99
N GLY A 148 -5.18 0.76 10.83
CA GLY A 148 -6.06 -0.02 11.71
C GLY A 148 -5.71 -1.51 11.67
N ASP A 149 -5.70 -2.14 10.51
CA ASP A 149 -5.35 -3.57 10.38
C ASP A 149 -3.91 -3.86 10.80
N GLY A 150 -2.96 -3.03 10.39
CA GLY A 150 -1.56 -3.20 10.74
C GLY A 150 -1.29 -3.06 12.24
N LEU A 151 -1.84 -2.03 12.87
CA LEU A 151 -1.69 -1.80 14.32
C LEU A 151 -2.46 -2.84 15.13
N ALA A 152 -3.69 -3.20 14.73
CA ALA A 152 -4.48 -4.24 15.37
C ALA A 152 -3.71 -5.58 15.47
N ASP A 153 -3.00 -5.97 14.41
CA ASP A 153 -2.19 -7.19 14.44
C ASP A 153 -0.96 -7.06 15.34
N ILE A 154 -0.22 -5.94 15.27
CA ILE A 154 0.97 -5.70 16.09
C ILE A 154 0.59 -5.66 17.58
N VAL A 155 -0.43 -4.89 17.94
CA VAL A 155 -0.91 -4.74 19.32
C VAL A 155 -1.52 -6.05 19.81
N GLY A 156 -2.36 -6.69 18.98
CA GLY A 156 -2.99 -7.95 19.30
C GLY A 156 -1.98 -9.06 19.62
N ARG A 157 -0.88 -9.15 18.89
CA ARG A 157 0.18 -10.14 19.15
C ARG A 157 1.00 -9.83 20.39
N ARG A 158 1.26 -8.56 20.68
CA ARG A 158 2.09 -8.17 21.82
C ARG A 158 1.32 -8.14 23.13
N LEU A 159 0.09 -7.66 23.12
CA LEU A 159 -0.72 -7.41 24.32
C LEU A 159 -1.97 -8.31 24.41
N GLY A 160 -2.29 -9.02 23.34
CA GLY A 160 -3.54 -9.77 23.23
C GLY A 160 -3.55 -11.14 23.92
N GLN A 161 -2.41 -11.70 24.29
CA GLN A 161 -2.33 -13.01 24.90
C GLN A 161 -3.09 -13.10 26.24
N ALA A 162 -3.14 -12.00 26.98
CA ALA A 162 -3.81 -11.92 28.28
C ALA A 162 -5.32 -11.62 28.18
N ASN A 163 -5.85 -11.29 26.99
CA ASN A 163 -7.23 -10.85 26.80
C ASN A 163 -7.86 -11.35 25.48
N PRO A 164 -7.95 -12.67 25.27
CA PRO A 164 -8.58 -13.24 24.08
C PRO A 164 -10.08 -12.88 24.03
N LEU A 165 -10.65 -12.81 22.82
CA LEU A 165 -12.08 -12.62 22.65
C LEU A 165 -12.82 -13.91 23.04
N PRO A 166 -13.94 -13.84 23.81
CA PRO A 166 -14.67 -15.01 24.26
C PRO A 166 -15.20 -15.92 23.13
N TRP A 167 -15.49 -15.34 21.98
CA TRP A 167 -16.03 -16.03 20.81
C TRP A 167 -14.96 -16.37 19.75
N ASN A 168 -13.73 -15.88 19.91
CA ASN A 168 -12.63 -16.14 18.97
C ASN A 168 -11.26 -16.02 19.65
N ASN A 169 -10.74 -17.15 20.11
CA ASN A 169 -9.44 -17.22 20.81
C ASN A 169 -8.24 -16.82 19.97
N SER A 170 -8.38 -16.71 18.63
CA SER A 170 -7.33 -16.20 17.76
C SER A 170 -7.25 -14.67 17.68
N LYS A 171 -8.22 -13.98 18.29
CA LYS A 171 -8.34 -12.53 18.35
C LYS A 171 -8.37 -12.06 19.80
N SER A 172 -8.05 -10.78 20.03
CA SER A 172 -7.98 -10.21 21.38
C SER A 172 -8.66 -8.85 21.47
N PHE A 173 -9.09 -8.48 22.66
CA PHE A 173 -9.61 -7.13 22.92
C PHE A 173 -8.57 -6.07 22.59
N ALA A 174 -7.29 -6.28 22.98
CA ALA A 174 -6.21 -5.34 22.70
C ALA A 174 -5.95 -5.12 21.20
N GLY A 175 -6.20 -6.12 20.36
CA GLY A 175 -6.07 -5.99 18.90
C GLY A 175 -7.34 -5.46 18.22
N SER A 176 -8.44 -5.31 18.96
CA SER A 176 -9.74 -4.85 18.43
C SER A 176 -10.07 -3.41 18.84
N ALA A 177 -9.35 -2.87 19.81
CA ALA A 177 -9.45 -1.48 20.27
C ALA A 177 -8.67 -0.53 19.38
#